data_a1f2b7833a8e6d1a7db09f4e480fe821
#
_entry.id   a1f2b7833a8e6d1a7db09f4e480fe821
#
_cell.length_a   1.000
_cell.length_b   1.000
_cell.length_c   1.000
_cell.angle_alpha   90.00
_cell.angle_beta   90.00
_cell.angle_gamma   90.00
#
_symmetry.space_group_name_H-M   'P 1'
#
loop_
_entity.id
_entity.type
_entity.pdbx_description
1 polymer ?
#
loop_
_entity_poly.entity_id
_entity_poly.type
_entity_poly.pdbx_seq_one_letter_code
_entity_poly.pdbx_strand_id
1 'polypeptide(L)'
;MLETHTISKIDVLEGKSEINLEGLSKLILELESEKSFDLAGDTSKCPDSPIINQIISEMADSFYKTTGLTIQLCKKWCHVHHKNMSTNMHDHYPDDISSVFYISAPKGSGDIVFYPNWFTHQRYSRGDTSSFTPEVGKFLIFPGTLDHAVTRNHSDEPRISLVFNFTILN
;
A
#
# COMPACT_ATOMS: atom_id res chain seq x y z
N MET A 1 -8.01 17.95 -37.60
CA MET A 1 -8.16 18.08 -36.15
C MET A 1 -8.14 16.67 -35.57
N LEU A 2 -7.38 16.42 -34.51
CA LEU A 2 -7.35 15.10 -33.85
C LEU A 2 -8.33 15.11 -32.67
N GLU A 3 -9.06 14.03 -32.48
CA GLU A 3 -9.90 13.82 -31.30
C GLU A 3 -9.17 12.94 -30.29
N THR A 4 -9.30 13.27 -29.00
CA THR A 4 -8.71 12.50 -27.90
C THR A 4 -9.79 11.60 -27.30
N HIS A 5 -9.53 10.30 -27.27
CA HIS A 5 -10.40 9.31 -26.60
C HIS A 5 -9.65 8.72 -25.42
N THR A 6 -10.20 8.84 -24.21
CA THR A 6 -9.67 8.16 -23.02
C THR A 6 -10.17 6.72 -23.02
N ILE A 7 -9.23 5.76 -23.11
CA ILE A 7 -9.58 4.33 -23.20
C ILE A 7 -9.65 3.67 -21.83
N SER A 8 -8.84 4.13 -20.87
CA SER A 8 -8.86 3.59 -19.50
C SER A 8 -8.52 4.66 -18.48
N LYS A 9 -9.06 4.49 -17.26
CA LYS A 9 -8.64 5.23 -16.07
C LYS A 9 -8.07 4.23 -15.08
N ILE A 10 -7.01 4.63 -14.38
CA ILE A 10 -6.49 3.91 -13.23
C ILE A 10 -6.75 4.80 -12.03
N ASP A 11 -7.54 4.29 -11.09
CA ASP A 11 -7.89 5.00 -9.87
C ASP A 11 -7.13 4.41 -8.68
N VAL A 12 -6.60 5.28 -7.83
CA VAL A 12 -6.12 4.96 -6.49
C VAL A 12 -7.11 5.56 -5.51
N LEU A 13 -7.75 4.70 -4.70
CA LEU A 13 -8.70 5.13 -3.69
C LEU A 13 -7.95 5.44 -2.40
N GLU A 14 -8.15 6.63 -1.84
CA GLU A 14 -7.56 7.05 -0.57
C GLU A 14 -8.64 7.16 0.50
N GLY A 15 -8.35 6.62 1.69
CA GLY A 15 -9.20 6.72 2.86
C GLY A 15 -8.41 6.98 4.14
N LYS A 16 -9.14 7.31 5.20
CA LYS A 16 -8.61 7.54 6.54
C LYS A 16 -9.46 6.78 7.54
N SER A 17 -8.80 5.99 8.38
CA SER A 17 -9.43 5.22 9.47
C SER A 17 -9.24 5.93 10.81
N GLU A 18 -10.25 5.83 11.67
CA GLU A 18 -10.23 6.29 13.06
C GLU A 18 -10.05 5.13 14.06
N ILE A 19 -9.70 3.93 13.58
CA ILE A 19 -9.43 2.78 14.44
C ILE A 19 -8.27 3.11 15.39
N ASN A 20 -8.44 2.79 16.69
CA ASN A 20 -7.34 2.92 17.64
C ASN A 20 -6.24 1.89 17.35
N LEU A 21 -5.05 2.38 17.00
CA LEU A 21 -3.89 1.58 16.63
C LEU A 21 -2.89 1.36 17.78
N GLU A 22 -3.29 1.73 19.01
CA GLU A 22 -2.42 1.62 20.19
C GLU A 22 -1.86 0.19 20.36
N GLY A 23 -0.57 0.11 20.61
CA GLY A 23 0.16 -1.16 20.79
C GLY A 23 0.48 -1.93 19.51
N LEU A 24 -0.14 -1.61 18.34
CA LEU A 24 0.05 -2.39 17.12
C LEU A 24 1.47 -2.23 16.55
N SER A 25 2.04 -1.03 16.59
CA SER A 25 3.43 -0.79 16.18
C SER A 25 4.41 -1.63 17.01
N LYS A 26 4.23 -1.68 18.32
CA LYS A 26 5.07 -2.48 19.21
C LYS A 26 4.98 -3.97 18.88
N LEU A 27 3.77 -4.48 18.70
CA LEU A 27 3.53 -5.88 18.34
C LEU A 27 4.23 -6.26 17.02
N ILE A 28 4.18 -5.39 16.01
CA ILE A 28 4.82 -5.64 14.72
C ILE A 28 6.35 -5.63 14.86
N LEU A 29 6.92 -4.68 15.59
CA LEU A 29 8.37 -4.59 15.82
C LEU A 29 8.90 -5.76 16.65
N GLU A 30 8.14 -6.28 17.60
CA GLU A 30 8.51 -7.49 18.35
C GLU A 30 8.59 -8.73 17.43
N LEU A 31 7.68 -8.86 16.48
CA LEU A 31 7.70 -9.93 15.49
C LEU A 31 8.82 -9.78 14.45
N GLU A 32 9.26 -8.58 14.14
CA GLU A 32 10.36 -8.31 13.21
C GLU A 32 11.68 -8.88 13.73
N SER A 33 11.93 -8.82 15.04
CA SER A 33 13.19 -9.28 15.66
C SER A 33 13.48 -10.77 15.43
N GLU A 34 12.52 -11.56 14.96
CA GLU A 34 12.64 -13.00 14.72
C GLU A 34 13.06 -13.37 13.28
N LYS A 35 13.54 -12.41 12.44
CA LYS A 35 13.58 -12.63 10.98
C LYS A 35 14.87 -12.46 10.25
N SER A 36 14.87 -13.12 9.05
CA SER A 36 15.84 -12.99 7.97
C SER A 36 15.55 -11.78 7.09
N PHE A 37 16.58 -11.01 6.75
CA PHE A 37 16.56 -9.88 5.84
C PHE A 37 16.07 -10.26 4.43
N ASP A 38 15.08 -9.57 3.92
CA ASP A 38 14.75 -9.50 2.51
C ASP A 38 15.01 -8.09 1.98
N LEU A 39 15.59 -7.98 0.77
CA LEU A 39 16.05 -6.72 0.16
C LEU A 39 14.92 -5.74 -0.20
N ALA A 40 13.65 -6.15 -0.03
CA ALA A 40 12.47 -5.34 -0.36
C ALA A 40 11.91 -4.49 0.80
N GLY A 41 12.65 -4.38 1.91
CA GLY A 41 12.10 -3.90 3.19
C GLY A 41 11.49 -5.09 3.95
N ASP A 42 11.89 -5.28 5.22
CA ASP A 42 11.49 -6.46 5.99
C ASP A 42 9.99 -6.73 5.92
N THR A 43 9.61 -7.77 5.19
CA THR A 43 8.25 -8.31 5.20
C THR A 43 8.08 -9.17 6.43
N SER A 44 7.58 -8.60 7.49
CA SER A 44 7.20 -9.38 8.65
C SER A 44 5.86 -10.06 8.43
N LYS A 45 5.69 -11.27 8.97
CA LYS A 45 4.38 -11.90 9.03
C LYS A 45 3.42 -10.93 9.72
N CYS A 46 2.29 -10.65 9.09
CA CYS A 46 1.25 -9.85 9.70
C CYS A 46 0.68 -10.63 10.92
N PRO A 47 0.68 -10.06 12.13
CA PRO A 47 0.12 -10.74 13.29
C PRO A 47 -1.39 -10.96 13.14
N ASP A 48 -1.90 -12.03 13.74
CA ASP A 48 -3.33 -12.19 13.90
C ASP A 48 -3.79 -11.32 15.06
N SER A 49 -4.58 -10.29 14.74
CA SER A 49 -5.08 -9.30 15.69
C SER A 49 -6.49 -8.87 15.33
N PRO A 50 -7.39 -8.72 16.32
CA PRO A 50 -8.72 -8.16 16.10
C PRO A 50 -8.69 -6.79 15.43
N ILE A 51 -7.71 -5.95 15.76
CA ILE A 51 -7.52 -4.61 15.16
C ILE A 51 -7.25 -4.74 13.66
N ILE A 52 -6.37 -5.67 13.25
CA ILE A 52 -6.06 -5.89 11.84
C ILE A 52 -7.28 -6.41 11.09
N ASN A 53 -8.06 -7.32 11.68
CA ASN A 53 -9.30 -7.79 11.06
C ASN A 53 -10.33 -6.66 10.89
N GLN A 54 -10.40 -5.74 11.86
CA GLN A 54 -11.26 -4.56 11.77
C GLN A 54 -10.80 -3.61 10.64
N ILE A 55 -9.49 -3.39 10.49
CA ILE A 55 -8.91 -2.61 9.38
C ILE A 55 -9.28 -3.23 8.04
N ILE A 56 -9.11 -4.55 7.89
CA ILE A 56 -9.44 -5.26 6.64
C ILE A 56 -10.93 -5.10 6.32
N SER A 57 -11.81 -5.26 7.31
CA SER A 57 -13.25 -5.09 7.13
C SER A 57 -13.61 -3.66 6.71
N GLU A 58 -13.06 -2.64 7.38
CA GLU A 58 -13.29 -1.23 7.04
C GLU A 58 -12.85 -0.91 5.61
N MET A 59 -11.69 -1.42 5.18
CA MET A 59 -11.18 -1.20 3.82
C MET A 59 -12.06 -1.90 2.78
N ALA A 60 -12.50 -3.14 3.02
CA ALA A 60 -13.39 -3.87 2.13
C ALA A 60 -14.76 -3.19 2.02
N ASP A 61 -15.32 -2.73 3.13
CA ASP A 61 -16.59 -1.99 3.17
C ASP A 61 -16.48 -0.64 2.42
N SER A 62 -15.36 0.06 2.59
CA SER A 62 -15.11 1.33 1.91
C SER A 62 -14.97 1.13 0.40
N PHE A 63 -14.28 0.06 -0.01
CA PHE A 63 -14.16 -0.32 -1.41
C PHE A 63 -15.53 -0.66 -2.02
N TYR A 64 -16.34 -1.47 -1.34
CA TYR A 64 -17.69 -1.80 -1.78
C TYR A 64 -18.57 -0.57 -1.93
N LYS A 65 -18.58 0.34 -0.94
CA LYS A 65 -19.36 1.59 -0.99
C LYS A 65 -18.96 2.48 -2.17
N THR A 66 -17.69 2.45 -2.57
CA THR A 66 -17.18 3.29 -3.67
C THR A 66 -17.38 2.66 -5.04
N THR A 67 -17.20 1.33 -5.16
CA THR A 67 -17.15 0.63 -6.45
C THR A 67 -18.36 -0.26 -6.73
N GLY A 68 -19.09 -0.67 -5.69
CA GLY A 68 -20.12 -1.70 -5.77
C GLY A 68 -19.56 -3.15 -5.86
N LEU A 69 -18.25 -3.33 -5.83
CA LEU A 69 -17.60 -4.62 -5.94
C LEU A 69 -17.22 -5.18 -4.57
N THR A 70 -17.45 -6.48 -4.37
CA THR A 70 -17.02 -7.19 -3.16
C THR A 70 -15.63 -7.76 -3.37
N ILE A 71 -14.77 -7.63 -2.35
CA ILE A 71 -13.41 -8.17 -2.35
C ILE A 71 -13.20 -9.13 -1.19
N GLN A 72 -12.34 -10.13 -1.40
CA GLN A 72 -11.94 -11.13 -0.40
C GLN A 72 -10.43 -11.09 -0.21
N LEU A 73 -9.97 -11.07 1.04
CA LEU A 73 -8.55 -11.09 1.38
C LEU A 73 -7.88 -12.38 0.88
N CYS A 74 -6.76 -12.21 0.15
CA CYS A 74 -5.89 -13.31 -0.32
C CYS A 74 -4.61 -13.40 0.50
N LYS A 75 -3.96 -12.24 0.74
CA LYS A 75 -2.66 -12.17 1.40
C LYS A 75 -2.60 -10.96 2.32
N LYS A 76 -1.83 -11.09 3.41
CA LYS A 76 -1.51 -9.97 4.32
C LYS A 76 -0.07 -10.07 4.82
N TRP A 77 0.60 -8.93 4.91
CA TRP A 77 1.93 -8.82 5.53
C TRP A 77 2.19 -7.42 6.06
N CYS A 78 3.29 -7.25 6.79
CA CYS A 78 3.75 -5.95 7.28
C CYS A 78 5.03 -5.53 6.56
N HIS A 79 5.18 -4.25 6.29
CA HIS A 79 6.44 -3.63 5.93
C HIS A 79 6.93 -2.74 7.06
N VAL A 80 8.18 -2.95 7.48
CA VAL A 80 8.88 -2.07 8.41
C VAL A 80 10.07 -1.47 7.66
N HIS A 81 9.98 -0.19 7.33
CA HIS A 81 11.05 0.53 6.69
C HIS A 81 11.84 1.33 7.73
N HIS A 82 12.98 0.80 8.14
CA HIS A 82 13.94 1.54 8.94
C HIS A 82 14.62 2.66 8.14
N LYS A 83 15.40 3.49 8.80
CA LYS A 83 16.18 4.55 8.15
C LYS A 83 16.96 4.03 6.95
N ASN A 84 16.90 4.73 5.84
CA ASN A 84 17.51 4.44 4.55
C ASN A 84 16.90 3.25 3.77
N MET A 85 15.89 2.57 4.28
CA MET A 85 15.16 1.54 3.53
C MET A 85 14.17 2.14 2.53
N SER A 86 13.92 1.41 1.45
CA SER A 86 12.99 1.74 0.37
C SER A 86 12.48 0.44 -0.25
N THR A 87 11.37 0.48 -0.99
CA THR A 87 10.91 -0.65 -1.79
C THR A 87 11.05 -0.32 -3.27
N ASN A 88 11.71 -1.22 -4.01
CA ASN A 88 11.86 -1.09 -5.45
C ASN A 88 10.49 -1.17 -6.16
N MET A 89 10.45 -0.68 -7.40
CA MET A 89 9.27 -0.76 -8.24
C MET A 89 8.86 -2.22 -8.46
N HIS A 90 7.59 -2.51 -8.25
CA HIS A 90 6.97 -3.84 -8.37
C HIS A 90 5.45 -3.70 -8.52
N ASP A 91 4.79 -4.81 -8.82
CA ASP A 91 3.35 -4.99 -8.78
C ASP A 91 2.96 -6.21 -7.93
N HIS A 92 1.68 -6.51 -7.85
CA HIS A 92 1.14 -7.66 -7.10
C HIS A 92 0.40 -8.67 -7.98
N TYR A 93 0.72 -8.72 -9.29
CA TYR A 93 0.12 -9.74 -10.16
C TYR A 93 0.31 -11.15 -9.57
N PRO A 94 -0.68 -12.06 -9.56
CA PRO A 94 -1.99 -11.97 -10.22
C PRO A 94 -3.14 -11.49 -9.31
N ASP A 95 -2.87 -10.88 -8.16
CA ASP A 95 -3.92 -10.41 -7.26
C ASP A 95 -4.67 -9.21 -7.90
N ASP A 96 -6.00 -9.14 -7.77
CA ASP A 96 -6.82 -8.12 -8.45
C ASP A 96 -6.61 -6.72 -7.85
N ILE A 97 -6.57 -6.66 -6.52
CA ILE A 97 -6.49 -5.43 -5.74
C ILE A 97 -5.36 -5.54 -4.73
N SER A 98 -4.57 -4.49 -4.60
CA SER A 98 -3.61 -4.31 -3.52
C SER A 98 -3.96 -3.08 -2.69
N SER A 99 -3.45 -3.05 -1.47
CA SER A 99 -3.68 -1.93 -0.57
C SER A 99 -2.56 -1.77 0.44
N VAL A 100 -2.42 -0.57 0.96
CA VAL A 100 -1.51 -0.24 2.05
C VAL A 100 -2.26 0.55 3.13
N PHE A 101 -2.03 0.20 4.40
CA PHE A 101 -2.53 0.91 5.57
C PHE A 101 -1.36 1.31 6.47
N TYR A 102 -1.28 2.57 6.88
CA TYR A 102 -0.14 3.08 7.65
C TYR A 102 -0.38 3.05 9.16
N ILE A 103 0.47 2.31 9.88
CA ILE A 103 0.48 2.19 11.35
C ILE A 103 1.42 3.22 11.99
N SER A 104 2.59 3.42 11.39
CA SER A 104 3.56 4.45 11.78
C SER A 104 4.05 5.17 10.52
N ALA A 105 4.04 6.50 10.56
CA ALA A 105 4.37 7.35 9.43
C ALA A 105 5.12 8.61 9.89
N PRO A 106 6.38 8.47 10.34
CA PRO A 106 7.19 9.61 10.76
C PRO A 106 7.41 10.59 9.59
N LYS A 107 7.60 11.86 9.90
CA LYS A 107 7.90 12.88 8.88
C LYS A 107 9.16 12.49 8.10
N GLY A 108 9.07 12.48 6.77
CA GLY A 108 10.18 12.10 5.89
C GLY A 108 10.42 10.60 5.77
N SER A 109 9.45 9.77 6.18
CA SER A 109 9.56 8.31 6.12
C SER A 109 9.37 7.70 4.72
N GLY A 110 9.30 8.54 3.68
CA GLY A 110 9.19 8.15 2.28
C GLY A 110 7.74 8.02 1.81
N ASP A 111 7.51 8.31 0.54
CA ASP A 111 6.21 8.26 -0.12
C ASP A 111 6.04 6.95 -0.89
N ILE A 112 4.80 6.51 -1.09
CA ILE A 112 4.48 5.55 -2.13
C ILE A 112 4.30 6.32 -3.45
N VAL A 113 4.91 5.80 -4.52
CA VAL A 113 4.90 6.40 -5.86
C VAL A 113 4.32 5.40 -6.83
N PHE A 114 3.29 5.78 -7.56
CA PHE A 114 2.65 4.97 -8.58
C PHE A 114 3.14 5.36 -9.98
N TYR A 115 3.32 4.34 -10.83
CA TYR A 115 3.82 4.47 -12.20
C TYR A 115 2.79 3.91 -13.19
N PRO A 116 1.76 4.67 -13.55
CA PRO A 116 0.76 4.20 -14.48
C PRO A 116 1.37 4.03 -15.87
N ASN A 117 1.45 2.80 -16.38
CA ASN A 117 1.92 2.50 -17.74
C ASN A 117 3.41 2.80 -18.01
N TRP A 118 4.32 2.06 -17.40
CA TRP A 118 5.76 2.16 -17.62
C TRP A 118 6.17 2.25 -19.12
N PHE A 119 5.56 1.44 -20.00
CA PHE A 119 5.94 1.38 -21.41
C PHE A 119 5.46 2.59 -22.26
N THR A 120 4.25 3.05 -22.03
CA THR A 120 3.68 4.21 -22.72
C THR A 120 4.15 5.53 -22.12
N HIS A 121 4.45 5.52 -20.83
CA HIS A 121 4.87 6.69 -20.08
C HIS A 121 6.19 7.27 -20.55
N GLN A 122 7.18 6.42 -20.85
CA GLN A 122 8.49 6.88 -21.32
C GLN A 122 8.46 7.54 -22.70
N ARG A 123 7.45 7.26 -23.54
CA ARG A 123 7.40 7.75 -24.92
C ARG A 123 6.44 8.92 -25.16
N TYR A 124 5.34 9.03 -24.42
CA TYR A 124 4.26 9.95 -24.73
C TYR A 124 3.84 10.91 -23.61
N SER A 125 4.05 10.57 -22.37
CA SER A 125 3.84 11.48 -21.25
C SER A 125 5.15 11.67 -20.49
N ARG A 126 5.46 12.89 -20.14
CA ARG A 126 6.68 13.21 -19.38
C ARG A 126 6.47 12.88 -17.89
N GLY A 127 6.23 11.58 -17.61
CA GLY A 127 6.40 11.01 -16.29
C GLY A 127 5.48 11.56 -15.22
N ASP A 128 4.16 11.55 -15.42
CA ASP A 128 3.22 11.86 -14.35
C ASP A 128 3.12 10.67 -13.37
N THR A 129 4.09 10.57 -12.48
CA THR A 129 3.98 9.70 -11.32
C THR A 129 3.09 10.38 -10.29
N SER A 130 2.23 9.61 -9.63
CA SER A 130 1.46 10.09 -8.48
C SER A 130 2.13 9.64 -7.19
N SER A 131 2.37 10.57 -6.28
CA SER A 131 3.03 10.31 -4.99
C SER A 131 2.07 10.60 -3.85
N PHE A 132 2.03 9.70 -2.87
CA PHE A 132 1.20 9.84 -1.67
C PHE A 132 2.07 9.74 -0.42
N THR A 133 2.04 10.80 0.37
CA THR A 133 2.74 10.85 1.64
C THR A 133 1.98 10.02 2.69
N PRO A 134 2.69 9.14 3.43
CA PRO A 134 2.07 8.34 4.47
C PRO A 134 1.62 9.19 5.65
N GLU A 135 0.50 8.80 6.24
CA GLU A 135 -0.04 9.32 7.49
C GLU A 135 -0.63 8.18 8.30
N VAL A 136 -0.49 8.22 9.61
CA VAL A 136 -1.08 7.20 10.50
C VAL A 136 -2.60 7.11 10.28
N GLY A 137 -3.10 5.89 10.07
CA GLY A 137 -4.51 5.60 9.76
C GLY A 137 -4.91 5.83 8.30
N LYS A 138 -4.09 6.49 7.47
CA LYS A 138 -4.34 6.59 6.03
C LYS A 138 -4.20 5.22 5.38
N PHE A 139 -5.05 4.96 4.39
CA PHE A 139 -4.92 3.79 3.54
C PHE A 139 -5.14 4.13 2.07
N LEU A 140 -4.53 3.33 1.21
CA LEU A 140 -4.71 3.39 -0.24
C LEU A 140 -5.15 2.01 -0.74
N ILE A 141 -6.08 1.99 -1.71
CA ILE A 141 -6.53 0.78 -2.40
C ILE A 141 -6.34 1.03 -3.89
N PHE A 142 -5.71 0.10 -4.60
CA PHE A 142 -5.34 0.27 -6.01
C PHE A 142 -5.30 -1.08 -6.74
N PRO A 143 -5.34 -1.09 -8.08
CA PRO A 143 -5.21 -2.32 -8.85
C PRO A 143 -3.91 -3.07 -8.54
N GLY A 144 -3.98 -4.39 -8.35
CA GLY A 144 -2.82 -5.22 -8.04
C GLY A 144 -1.72 -5.17 -9.11
N THR A 145 -2.09 -4.87 -10.34
CA THR A 145 -1.16 -4.74 -11.49
C THR A 145 -0.56 -3.35 -11.66
N LEU A 146 -0.86 -2.41 -10.74
CA LEU A 146 -0.33 -1.06 -10.82
C LEU A 146 1.09 -1.00 -10.24
N ASP A 147 2.07 -0.74 -11.10
CA ASP A 147 3.46 -0.56 -10.72
C ASP A 147 3.62 0.56 -9.68
N HIS A 148 4.30 0.23 -8.58
CA HIS A 148 4.57 1.20 -7.53
C HIS A 148 5.90 0.92 -6.82
N ALA A 149 6.43 1.96 -6.20
CA ALA A 149 7.63 1.90 -5.39
C ALA A 149 7.42 2.69 -4.10
N VAL A 150 8.31 2.50 -3.14
CA VAL A 150 8.34 3.30 -1.93
C VAL A 150 9.69 3.99 -1.82
N THR A 151 9.67 5.32 -1.72
CA THR A 151 10.88 6.11 -1.57
C THR A 151 11.53 5.90 -0.21
N ARG A 152 12.80 6.28 -0.12
CA ARG A 152 13.64 6.06 1.06
C ARG A 152 13.07 6.71 2.32
N ASN A 153 13.08 5.97 3.43
CA ASN A 153 12.83 6.53 4.75
C ASN A 153 14.07 7.32 5.22
N HIS A 154 13.92 8.63 5.38
CA HIS A 154 14.96 9.52 5.92
C HIS A 154 14.79 9.80 7.42
N SER A 155 13.71 9.32 8.04
CA SER A 155 13.47 9.43 9.49
C SER A 155 14.37 8.48 10.28
N ASP A 156 14.66 8.83 11.51
CA ASP A 156 15.31 7.91 12.46
C ASP A 156 14.32 6.87 13.02
N GLU A 157 13.01 7.11 12.88
CA GLU A 157 11.96 6.20 13.30
C GLU A 157 11.46 5.34 12.14
N PRO A 158 11.04 4.09 12.38
CA PRO A 158 10.55 3.21 11.34
C PRO A 158 9.17 3.64 10.83
N ARG A 159 8.97 3.59 9.49
CA ARG A 159 7.64 3.57 8.90
C ARG A 159 7.12 2.14 8.92
N ILE A 160 5.90 1.96 9.44
CA ILE A 160 5.24 0.66 9.54
C ILE A 160 3.94 0.72 8.73
N SER A 161 3.77 -0.22 7.81
CA SER A 161 2.55 -0.36 7.04
C SER A 161 2.08 -1.81 6.99
N LEU A 162 0.77 -2.00 6.94
CA LEU A 162 0.12 -3.27 6.61
C LEU A 162 -0.18 -3.26 5.11
N VAL A 163 0.04 -4.39 4.47
CA VAL A 163 -0.31 -4.60 3.06
C VAL A 163 -1.30 -5.74 2.97
N PHE A 164 -2.35 -5.53 2.17
CA PHE A 164 -3.39 -6.52 1.94
C PHE A 164 -3.65 -6.65 0.44
N ASN A 165 -3.65 -7.89 -0.05
CA ASN A 165 -4.08 -8.18 -1.40
C ASN A 165 -5.43 -8.90 -1.37
N PHE A 166 -6.27 -8.57 -2.34
CA PHE A 166 -7.63 -9.10 -2.43
C PHE A 166 -7.91 -9.62 -3.84
N THR A 167 -8.85 -10.57 -3.91
CA THR A 167 -9.53 -10.95 -5.15
C THR A 167 -10.93 -10.34 -5.18
N ILE A 168 -11.41 -9.97 -6.37
CA ILE A 168 -12.78 -9.50 -6.59
C ILE A 168 -13.69 -10.72 -6.66
N LEU A 169 -14.78 -10.69 -5.89
CA LEU A 169 -15.82 -11.71 -5.96
C LEU A 169 -16.85 -11.33 -7.03
N ASN A 170 -17.15 -12.29 -7.92
CA ASN A 170 -18.18 -12.16 -8.94
C ASN A 170 -19.59 -12.35 -8.36
#